data_2d3e8ae5f63dddb1e8a182213f5ca095
#
_entry.id   2d3e8ae5f63dddb1e8a182213f5ca095
#
_cell.length_a   1.000
_cell.length_b   1.000
_cell.length_c   1.000
_cell.angle_alpha   90.00
_cell.angle_beta   90.00
_cell.angle_gamma   90.00
#
_symmetry.space_group_name_H-M   'P 1'
#
loop_
_entity.id
_entity.type
_entity.pdbx_description
1 polymer ?
#
loop_
_entity_poly.entity_id
_entity_poly.type
_entity_poly.pdbx_seq_one_letter_code
_entity_poly.pdbx_strand_id
1 'polypeptide(L)'
;NPVGTFEDWTYIPVFIGRLKRAINTPLKLPEKIKKCKVPKIFNYLNNSDIASQYSLGLGDSFDDYYMYFYHIGDDIFLIAKLKRITVFEYKEKGKNNIHFLCINKYVLEKIVLEFERMLNMD
;
A
#
# COMPACT_ATOMS: atom_id res chain seq x y z
N ASN A 1 11.96 -6.36 4.01
CA ASN A 1 12.46 -5.18 3.31
C ASN A 1 11.41 -4.10 3.25
N PRO A 2 11.76 -2.88 3.63
CA PRO A 2 10.80 -1.79 3.49
C PRO A 2 10.53 -1.51 2.01
N VAL A 3 9.30 -1.18 1.72
CA VAL A 3 8.91 -0.72 0.39
C VAL A 3 9.22 0.77 0.32
N GLY A 4 9.93 1.20 -0.73
CA GLY A 4 10.35 2.58 -0.89
C GLY A 4 11.60 2.96 -0.11
N THR A 5 11.84 4.24 0.03
CA THR A 5 12.99 4.77 0.76
C THR A 5 12.53 5.81 1.78
N PHE A 6 13.35 6.06 2.81
CA PHE A 6 13.05 7.06 3.84
C PHE A 6 13.75 8.39 3.60
N GLU A 7 14.28 8.61 2.42
CA GLU A 7 15.03 9.85 2.13
C GLU A 7 14.12 11.03 1.79
N ASP A 8 12.86 10.78 1.44
CA ASP A 8 11.92 11.82 1.00
C ASP A 8 10.99 12.29 2.12
N TRP A 9 11.56 12.96 3.10
CA TRP A 9 10.81 13.52 4.23
C TRP A 9 9.73 14.50 3.81
N THR A 10 9.93 15.18 2.67
CA THR A 10 8.96 16.13 2.14
C THR A 10 7.63 15.51 1.74
N TYR A 11 7.61 14.20 1.53
CA TYR A 11 6.41 13.48 1.11
C TYR A 11 5.61 12.87 2.27
N ILE A 12 6.06 13.06 3.53
CA ILE A 12 5.36 12.49 4.69
C ILE A 12 3.89 12.93 4.77
N PRO A 13 3.53 14.23 4.57
CA PRO A 13 2.11 14.61 4.59
C PRO A 13 1.29 13.90 3.52
N VAL A 14 1.84 13.70 2.33
CA VAL A 14 1.18 12.97 1.25
C VAL A 14 1.00 11.50 1.64
N PHE A 15 2.03 10.89 2.18
CA PHE A 15 2.01 9.52 2.69
C PHE A 15 0.89 9.33 3.71
N ILE A 16 0.81 10.22 4.70
CA ILE A 16 -0.23 10.17 5.73
C ILE A 16 -1.62 10.33 5.12
N GLY A 17 -1.78 11.26 4.18
CA GLY A 17 -3.06 11.47 3.49
C GLY A 17 -3.51 10.22 2.75
N ARG A 18 -2.58 9.50 2.10
CA ARG A 18 -2.89 8.26 1.40
C ARG A 18 -3.27 7.14 2.35
N LEU A 19 -2.60 7.03 3.50
CA LEU A 19 -2.97 6.06 4.53
C LEU A 19 -4.37 6.35 5.09
N LYS A 20 -4.69 7.62 5.35
CA LYS A 20 -6.02 8.02 5.78
C LYS A 20 -7.08 7.62 4.77
N ARG A 21 -6.81 7.82 3.48
CA ARG A 21 -7.71 7.41 2.41
C ARG A 21 -7.95 5.90 2.48
N ALA A 22 -6.88 5.11 2.63
CA ALA A 22 -7.00 3.66 2.73
C ALA A 22 -7.86 3.24 3.93
N ILE A 23 -7.69 3.90 5.08
CA ILE A 23 -8.47 3.63 6.28
C ILE A 23 -9.95 3.93 6.04
N ASN A 24 -10.25 5.06 5.40
CA ASN A 24 -11.61 5.59 5.29
C ASN A 24 -12.36 5.13 4.04
N THR A 25 -11.72 4.38 3.17
CA THR A 25 -12.34 3.87 1.94
C THR A 25 -12.40 2.34 2.00
N PRO A 26 -13.50 1.76 2.51
CA PRO A 26 -13.59 0.31 2.71
C PRO A 26 -13.80 -0.41 1.38
N LEU A 27 -12.72 -0.77 0.72
CA LEU A 27 -12.74 -1.50 -0.54
C LEU A 27 -12.69 -3.00 -0.26
N LYS A 28 -13.78 -3.69 -0.58
CA LYS A 28 -13.92 -5.13 -0.36
C LYS A 28 -13.67 -5.91 -1.64
N LEU A 29 -12.98 -7.04 -1.51
CA LEU A 29 -12.81 -7.95 -2.63
C LEU A 29 -14.07 -8.79 -2.86
N PRO A 30 -14.37 -9.17 -4.12
CA PRO A 30 -15.39 -10.19 -4.37
C PRO A 30 -15.06 -11.49 -3.63
N GLU A 31 -16.09 -12.21 -3.18
CA GLU A 31 -15.89 -13.45 -2.42
C GLU A 31 -15.01 -14.47 -3.14
N LYS A 32 -15.15 -14.58 -4.45
CA LYS A 32 -14.32 -15.48 -5.27
C LYS A 32 -12.83 -15.17 -5.15
N ILE A 33 -12.50 -13.88 -5.14
CA ILE A 33 -11.10 -13.42 -5.13
C ILE A 33 -10.54 -13.50 -3.72
N LYS A 34 -11.36 -13.20 -2.71
CA LYS A 34 -10.97 -13.24 -1.31
C LYS A 34 -10.38 -14.59 -0.89
N LYS A 35 -10.84 -15.68 -1.49
CA LYS A 35 -10.40 -17.05 -1.19
C LYS A 35 -9.17 -17.48 -1.98
N CYS A 36 -8.69 -16.65 -2.89
CA CYS A 36 -7.54 -16.98 -3.73
C CYS A 36 -6.22 -16.74 -3.01
N LYS A 37 -5.16 -17.34 -3.57
CA LYS A 37 -3.79 -17.10 -3.09
C LYS A 37 -3.36 -15.67 -3.46
N VAL A 38 -2.39 -15.16 -2.71
CA VAL A 38 -1.90 -13.77 -2.84
C VAL A 38 -1.55 -13.39 -4.29
N PRO A 39 -0.82 -14.21 -5.08
CA PRO A 39 -0.51 -13.83 -6.46
C PRO A 39 -1.77 -13.59 -7.32
N LYS A 40 -2.81 -14.38 -7.11
CA LYS A 40 -4.07 -14.23 -7.85
C LYS A 40 -4.83 -12.98 -7.41
N ILE A 41 -4.80 -12.67 -6.12
CA ILE A 41 -5.37 -11.42 -5.60
C ILE A 41 -4.65 -10.23 -6.21
N PHE A 42 -3.32 -10.27 -6.26
CA PHE A 42 -2.53 -9.21 -6.88
C PHE A 42 -2.92 -9.00 -8.35
N ASN A 43 -3.04 -10.07 -9.11
CA ASN A 43 -3.41 -9.99 -10.52
C ASN A 43 -4.79 -9.38 -10.71
N TYR A 44 -5.73 -9.70 -9.83
CA TYR A 44 -7.06 -9.09 -9.84
C TYR A 44 -6.97 -7.59 -9.61
N LEU A 45 -6.25 -7.18 -8.57
CA LEU A 45 -6.11 -5.76 -8.21
C LEU A 45 -5.35 -4.97 -9.27
N ASN A 46 -4.43 -5.62 -9.98
CA ASN A 46 -3.63 -4.99 -11.03
C ASN A 46 -4.37 -4.91 -12.37
N ASN A 47 -5.61 -5.36 -12.43
CA ASN A 47 -6.43 -5.28 -13.64
C ASN A 47 -6.72 -3.82 -13.96
N SER A 48 -6.55 -3.43 -15.23
CA SER A 48 -6.68 -2.05 -15.67
C SER A 48 -8.04 -1.41 -15.35
N ASP A 49 -9.10 -2.22 -15.31
CA ASP A 49 -10.45 -1.70 -15.08
C ASP A 49 -10.71 -1.32 -13.63
N ILE A 50 -9.98 -1.90 -12.68
CA ILE A 50 -10.23 -1.71 -11.26
C ILE A 50 -9.02 -1.14 -10.51
N ALA A 51 -7.83 -1.19 -11.10
CA ALA A 51 -6.59 -0.83 -10.43
C ALA A 51 -6.64 0.55 -9.77
N SER A 52 -7.26 1.52 -10.42
CA SER A 52 -7.34 2.88 -9.89
C SER A 52 -8.11 2.96 -8.57
N GLN A 53 -9.09 2.09 -8.36
CA GLN A 53 -9.89 2.08 -7.12
C GLN A 53 -9.07 1.58 -5.93
N TYR A 54 -8.25 0.56 -6.14
CA TYR A 54 -7.49 -0.10 -5.08
C TYR A 54 -6.07 0.44 -4.94
N SER A 55 -5.65 1.31 -5.85
CA SER A 55 -4.27 1.82 -5.87
C SER A 55 -3.96 2.66 -4.64
N LEU A 56 -2.78 2.42 -4.06
CA LEU A 56 -2.26 3.18 -2.94
C LEU A 56 -0.92 3.80 -3.35
N GLY A 57 -0.94 5.06 -3.78
CA GLY A 57 0.28 5.79 -4.10
C GLY A 57 0.82 6.46 -2.85
N LEU A 58 1.99 6.06 -2.39
CA LEU A 58 2.59 6.57 -1.15
C LEU A 58 3.66 7.63 -1.38
N GLY A 59 3.73 8.18 -2.59
CA GLY A 59 4.71 9.20 -2.95
C GLY A 59 5.82 8.64 -3.84
N ASP A 60 6.72 9.52 -4.27
CA ASP A 60 7.73 9.16 -5.28
C ASP A 60 8.65 8.02 -4.87
N SER A 61 8.97 7.91 -3.58
CA SER A 61 9.82 6.83 -3.08
C SER A 61 9.21 5.45 -3.27
N PHE A 62 7.89 5.39 -3.49
CA PHE A 62 7.15 4.14 -3.63
C PHE A 62 6.65 3.90 -5.05
N ASP A 63 6.94 4.81 -6.00
CA ASP A 63 6.43 4.71 -7.37
C ASP A 63 7.00 3.53 -8.15
N ASP A 64 8.09 2.94 -7.70
CA ASP A 64 8.67 1.75 -8.32
C ASP A 64 7.88 0.47 -8.00
N TYR A 65 6.85 0.57 -7.17
CA TYR A 65 6.00 -0.54 -6.79
C TYR A 65 4.59 -0.37 -7.30
N TYR A 66 3.97 -1.48 -7.72
CA TYR A 66 2.52 -1.56 -7.81
C TYR A 66 2.01 -1.78 -6.39
N MET A 67 1.18 -0.88 -5.86
CA MET A 67 0.68 -0.96 -4.49
C MET A 67 -0.83 -0.85 -4.48
N TYR A 68 -1.47 -1.78 -3.78
CA TYR A 68 -2.92 -1.83 -3.67
C TYR A 68 -3.33 -2.09 -2.23
N PHE A 69 -4.57 -1.74 -1.90
CA PHE A 69 -5.14 -2.03 -0.60
C PHE A 69 -6.57 -2.55 -0.74
N TYR A 70 -6.99 -3.34 0.23
CA TYR A 70 -8.37 -3.79 0.33
C TYR A 70 -8.69 -4.09 1.79
N HIS A 71 -9.99 -4.25 2.10
CA HIS A 71 -10.46 -4.48 3.45
C HIS A 71 -11.13 -5.84 3.57
N ILE A 72 -10.92 -6.50 4.70
CA ILE A 72 -11.70 -7.65 5.14
C ILE A 72 -12.06 -7.38 6.59
N GLY A 73 -13.33 -7.06 6.86
CA GLY A 73 -13.75 -6.64 8.19
C GLY A 73 -13.01 -5.38 8.63
N ASP A 74 -12.40 -5.44 9.79
CA ASP A 74 -11.61 -4.32 10.33
C ASP A 74 -10.12 -4.41 9.97
N ASP A 75 -9.73 -5.36 9.14
CA ASP A 75 -8.35 -5.52 8.70
C ASP A 75 -8.14 -4.89 7.33
N ILE A 76 -7.04 -4.16 7.21
CA ILE A 76 -6.60 -3.55 5.95
C ILE A 76 -5.43 -4.35 5.43
N PHE A 77 -5.54 -4.78 4.18
CA PHE A 77 -4.48 -5.54 3.52
C PHE A 77 -3.78 -4.64 2.52
N LEU A 78 -2.47 -4.59 2.62
CA LEU A 78 -1.61 -3.88 1.68
C LEU A 78 -0.83 -4.91 0.89
N ILE A 79 -0.79 -4.75 -0.42
CA ILE A 79 -0.11 -5.67 -1.30
C ILE A 79 0.74 -4.87 -2.29
N ALA A 80 1.99 -5.28 -2.50
CA ALA A 80 2.91 -4.55 -3.34
C ALA A 80 3.81 -5.48 -4.13
N LYS A 81 4.14 -5.07 -5.34
CA LYS A 81 5.07 -5.79 -6.20
C LYS A 81 5.95 -4.79 -6.93
N LEU A 82 7.27 -5.05 -6.97
CA LEU A 82 8.21 -4.21 -7.69
C LEU A 82 7.92 -4.23 -9.18
N LYS A 83 7.93 -3.06 -9.81
CA LYS A 83 7.76 -2.93 -11.25
C LYS A 83 9.00 -3.47 -11.97
N ARG A 84 8.85 -3.84 -13.25
CA ARG A 84 9.97 -4.31 -14.07
C ARG A 84 11.00 -3.22 -14.35
N ILE A 85 10.52 -1.99 -14.55
CA ILE A 85 11.37 -0.83 -14.81
C ILE A 85 11.25 0.06 -13.58
N THR A 86 12.37 0.30 -12.91
CA THR A 86 12.40 1.05 -11.65
C THR A 86 13.36 2.24 -11.76
N VAL A 87 13.08 3.29 -10.97
CA VAL A 87 13.94 4.46 -10.86
C VAL A 87 15.14 4.14 -9.96
N PHE A 88 14.89 3.38 -8.88
CA PHE A 88 15.92 3.00 -7.91
C PHE A 88 16.34 1.55 -8.09
N GLU A 89 17.55 1.21 -7.64
CA GLU A 89 18.02 -0.16 -7.62
C GLU A 89 17.48 -0.90 -6.39
N TYR A 90 17.02 -2.12 -6.60
CA TYR A 90 16.48 -2.97 -5.53
C TYR A 90 17.11 -4.36 -5.62
N LYS A 91 17.38 -4.96 -4.46
CA LYS A 91 17.93 -6.32 -4.39
C LYS A 91 16.98 -7.36 -4.98
N GLU A 92 15.67 -7.09 -4.92
CA GLU A 92 14.65 -8.00 -5.43
C GLU A 92 14.32 -7.79 -6.92
N LYS A 93 15.01 -6.84 -7.58
CA LYS A 93 14.74 -6.55 -8.99
C LYS A 93 14.91 -7.81 -9.85
N GLY A 94 13.92 -8.09 -10.68
CA GLY A 94 13.89 -9.30 -11.50
C GLY A 94 13.27 -10.50 -10.82
N LYS A 95 12.92 -10.39 -9.53
CA LYS A 95 12.22 -11.44 -8.79
C LYS A 95 10.73 -11.15 -8.75
N ASN A 96 9.91 -12.20 -8.71
CA ASN A 96 8.45 -12.06 -8.64
C ASN A 96 7.95 -12.02 -7.19
N ASN A 97 8.63 -11.27 -6.34
CA ASN A 97 8.24 -11.16 -4.95
C ASN A 97 7.04 -10.24 -4.77
N ILE A 98 6.04 -10.72 -4.08
CA ILE A 98 4.87 -9.92 -3.69
C ILE A 98 4.96 -9.70 -2.19
N HIS A 99 4.97 -8.42 -1.80
CA HIS A 99 4.95 -8.05 -0.38
C HIS A 99 3.51 -7.94 0.07
N PHE A 100 3.22 -8.48 1.23
CA PHE A 100 1.87 -8.57 1.75
C PHE A 100 1.86 -8.23 3.23
N LEU A 101 1.01 -7.28 3.60
CA LEU A 101 0.87 -6.83 4.98
C LEU A 101 -0.60 -6.76 5.36
N CYS A 102 -0.93 -7.32 6.51
CA CYS A 102 -2.25 -7.18 7.10
C CYS A 102 -2.12 -6.34 8.38
N ILE A 103 -2.91 -5.29 8.49
CA ILE A 103 -2.91 -4.45 9.67
C ILE A 103 -4.35 -4.12 10.08
N ASN A 104 -4.62 -4.18 11.39
CA ASN A 104 -5.92 -3.80 11.91
C ASN A 104 -6.16 -2.31 11.71
N LYS A 105 -7.36 -1.95 11.27
CA LYS A 105 -7.75 -0.58 10.99
C LYS A 105 -7.47 0.37 12.16
N TYR A 106 -7.81 -0.05 13.37
CA TYR A 106 -7.66 0.80 14.56
C TYR A 106 -6.18 1.01 14.93
N VAL A 107 -5.35 0.00 14.70
CA VAL A 107 -3.91 0.12 14.90
C VAL A 107 -3.33 1.12 13.89
N LEU A 108 -3.75 1.02 12.64
CA LEU A 108 -3.28 1.94 11.61
C LEU A 108 -3.73 3.37 11.89
N GLU A 109 -4.96 3.57 12.38
CA GLU A 109 -5.46 4.88 12.79
C GLU A 109 -4.57 5.49 13.87
N LYS A 110 -4.17 4.70 14.87
CA LYS A 110 -3.27 5.17 15.94
C LYS A 110 -1.92 5.59 15.38
N ILE A 111 -1.36 4.81 14.47
CA ILE A 111 -0.08 5.13 13.85
C ILE A 111 -0.16 6.46 13.10
N VAL A 112 -1.24 6.65 12.33
CA VAL A 112 -1.45 7.88 11.57
C VAL A 112 -1.58 9.08 12.51
N LEU A 113 -2.34 8.93 13.60
CA LEU A 113 -2.50 10.01 14.59
C LEU A 113 -1.17 10.38 15.24
N GLU A 114 -0.32 9.39 15.54
CA GLU A 114 0.99 9.65 16.10
C GLU A 114 1.90 10.42 15.14
N PHE A 115 1.89 10.05 13.86
CA PHE A 115 2.65 10.79 12.85
C PHE A 115 2.16 12.22 12.71
N GLU A 116 0.84 12.43 12.68
CA GLU A 116 0.26 13.77 12.61
C GLU A 116 0.66 14.62 13.82
N ARG A 117 0.62 14.03 15.00
CA ARG A 117 1.02 14.73 16.21
C ARG A 117 2.48 15.13 16.17
N MET A 118 3.35 14.23 15.70
CA MET A 118 4.79 14.52 15.59
C MET A 118 5.05 15.65 14.59
N LEU A 119 4.31 15.69 13.49
CA LEU A 119 4.47 16.76 12.49
C LEU A 119 4.00 18.12 13.00
N ASN A 120 3.09 18.15 13.96
CA ASN A 120 2.51 19.37 14.50
C ASN A 120 3.19 19.83 15.80
N MET A 121 4.25 19.16 16.23
CA MET A 121 4.93 19.45 17.49
C MET A 121 6.03 20.52 17.41
N ASP A 122 6.18 21.16 16.31
CA ASP A 122 7.23 22.21 16.14
C ASP A 122 6.84 23.54 16.75
#